data_784fa54a455d51da117c836c3fa893d0
#
_entry.id   784fa54a455d51da117c836c3fa893d0
#
_cell.length_a   1.000
_cell.length_b   1.000
_cell.length_c   1.000
_cell.angle_alpha   90.00
_cell.angle_beta   90.00
_cell.angle_gamma   90.00
#
_symmetry.space_group_name_H-M   'P 1'
#
loop_
_entity.id
_entity.type
_entity.pdbx_description
1 polymer ?
#
loop_
_entity_poly.entity_id
_entity_poly.type
_entity_poly.pdbx_seq_one_letter_code
_entity_poly.pdbx_strand_id
1 'polypeptide(L)' 'MRAITIDADTGKRVYTRKEVGDLVGASTQSIRLWEDAGAIPASVRDEGGYRYWYEEDLEAIKAYASLPRKAKLKK' A
#
# COMPACT_ATOMS: atom_id res chain seq x y z
N MET A 1 12.97 14.39 2.63
CA MET A 1 12.29 13.41 1.80
C MET A 1 10.87 13.86 1.53
N ARG A 2 10.39 13.68 0.32
CA ARG A 2 9.03 14.10 0.03
C ARG A 2 8.18 12.92 -0.39
N ALA A 3 6.89 13.02 -0.07
CA ALA A 3 5.94 11.98 -0.43
C ALA A 3 5.62 12.07 -1.92
N ILE A 4 5.41 10.92 -2.53
CA ILE A 4 4.94 10.84 -3.90
C ILE A 4 3.44 10.72 -3.84
N THR A 5 2.72 11.71 -4.37
CA THR A 5 1.27 11.71 -4.34
C THR A 5 0.65 11.55 -5.72
N ILE A 6 1.39 11.88 -6.77
CA ILE A 6 0.91 11.77 -8.14
C ILE A 6 2.03 11.24 -9.01
N ASP A 7 1.70 10.23 -9.82
CA ASP A 7 2.66 9.68 -10.78
C ASP A 7 2.79 10.67 -11.94
N ALA A 8 4.01 11.16 -12.16
CA ALA A 8 4.26 12.17 -13.19
C ALA A 8 3.95 11.66 -14.59
N ASP A 9 4.15 10.35 -14.83
CA ASP A 9 3.96 9.79 -16.17
C ASP A 9 2.50 9.62 -16.53
N THR A 10 1.67 9.20 -15.56
CA THR A 10 0.28 8.87 -15.83
C THR A 10 -0.68 9.89 -15.26
N GLY A 11 -0.21 10.76 -14.37
CA GLY A 11 -1.07 11.70 -13.67
C GLY A 11 -1.95 11.06 -12.61
N LYS A 12 -1.80 9.77 -12.36
CA LYS A 12 -2.59 9.09 -11.35
C LYS A 12 -2.05 9.36 -9.97
N ARG A 13 -2.96 9.36 -9.01
CA ARG A 13 -2.59 9.54 -7.63
C ARG A 13 -1.95 8.27 -7.09
N VAL A 14 -0.87 8.43 -6.33
CA VAL A 14 -0.17 7.29 -5.74
C VAL A 14 -0.01 7.51 -4.25
N TYR A 15 0.21 6.42 -3.54
CA TYR A 15 0.32 6.43 -2.08
C TYR A 15 1.53 5.62 -1.68
N THR A 16 2.36 6.20 -0.82
CA THR A 16 3.52 5.50 -0.29
C THR A 16 3.06 4.47 0.75
N ARG A 17 3.98 3.59 1.14
CA ARG A 17 3.68 2.58 2.15
C ARG A 17 3.18 3.22 3.44
N LYS A 18 3.84 4.29 3.85
CA LYS A 18 3.45 4.99 5.07
C LYS A 18 2.04 5.58 4.94
N GLU A 19 1.76 6.19 3.80
CA GLU A 19 0.45 6.79 3.57
C GLU A 19 -0.64 5.72 3.58
N VAL A 20 -0.37 4.59 2.95
CA VAL A 20 -1.32 3.49 2.94
C VAL A 20 -1.57 2.99 4.36
N GLY A 21 -0.51 2.83 5.14
CA GLY A 21 -0.65 2.41 6.53
C GLY A 21 -1.52 3.37 7.33
N ASP A 22 -1.28 4.67 7.16
CA ASP A 22 -2.06 5.68 7.86
C ASP A 22 -3.54 5.62 7.46
N LEU A 23 -3.80 5.42 6.18
CA LEU A 23 -5.17 5.38 5.67
C LEU A 23 -5.96 4.18 6.17
N VAL A 24 -5.30 3.03 6.29
CA VAL A 24 -5.97 1.80 6.69
C VAL A 24 -5.77 1.47 8.16
N GLY A 25 -5.01 2.29 8.88
CA GLY A 25 -4.79 2.08 10.31
C GLY A 25 -3.84 0.93 10.61
N ALA A 26 -2.88 0.67 9.73
CA ALA A 26 -1.91 -0.40 9.90
C ALA A 26 -0.49 0.17 9.91
N SER A 27 0.44 -0.57 10.51
CA SER A 27 1.83 -0.17 10.49
C SER A 27 2.45 -0.48 9.13
N THR A 28 3.54 0.20 8.80
CA THR A 28 4.24 -0.07 7.55
C THR A 28 4.74 -1.51 7.50
N GLN A 29 5.09 -2.06 8.65
CA GLN A 29 5.52 -3.45 8.72
C GLN A 29 4.39 -4.41 8.36
N SER A 30 3.19 -4.13 8.82
CA SER A 30 2.03 -4.94 8.46
C SER A 30 1.75 -4.88 6.96
N ILE A 31 1.81 -3.67 6.39
CA ILE A 31 1.61 -3.49 4.95
C ILE A 31 2.62 -4.32 4.18
N ARG A 32 3.89 -4.28 4.62
CA ARG A 32 4.94 -5.05 3.96
C ARG A 32 4.67 -6.55 4.02
N LEU A 33 4.25 -7.03 5.19
CA LEU A 33 3.94 -8.45 5.35
C LEU A 33 2.80 -8.89 4.45
N TRP A 34 1.77 -8.07 4.35
CA TRP A 34 0.62 -8.37 3.50
C TRP A 34 1.04 -8.41 2.03
N GLU A 35 1.90 -7.49 1.63
CA GLU A 35 2.39 -7.44 0.26
C GLU A 35 3.24 -8.68 -0.04
N ASP A 36 4.15 -9.01 0.85
CA ASP A 36 5.05 -10.16 0.68
C ASP A 36 4.27 -11.47 0.58
N ALA A 37 3.17 -11.56 1.31
CA ALA A 37 2.35 -12.77 1.31
C ALA A 37 1.36 -12.80 0.15
N GLY A 38 1.28 -11.72 -0.64
CA GLY A 38 0.35 -11.66 -1.75
C GLY A 38 -1.09 -11.36 -1.35
N ALA A 39 -1.30 -10.90 -0.11
CA ALA A 39 -2.63 -10.57 0.36
C ALA A 39 -3.16 -9.28 -0.21
N ILE A 40 -2.26 -8.37 -0.57
CA ILE A 40 -2.62 -7.11 -1.22
C ILE A 40 -1.81 -6.99 -2.50
N PRO A 41 -2.22 -6.11 -3.42
CA PRO A 41 -1.48 -5.95 -4.68
C PRO A 41 -0.04 -5.53 -4.42
N ALA A 42 0.85 -5.95 -5.29
CA ALA A 42 2.26 -5.58 -5.18
C ALA A 42 2.44 -4.11 -5.49
N SER A 43 3.33 -3.47 -4.74
CA SER A 43 3.63 -2.07 -4.97
C SER A 43 4.44 -1.89 -6.25
N VAL A 44 4.37 -0.67 -6.80
CA VAL A 44 5.21 -0.28 -7.92
C VAL A 44 6.44 0.39 -7.35
N ARG A 45 7.57 0.22 -7.99
CA ARG A 45 8.82 0.83 -7.55
C ARG A 45 9.25 1.87 -8.57
N ASP A 46 9.62 3.07 -8.08
CA ASP A 46 10.12 4.08 -8.98
C ASP A 46 11.63 3.92 -9.17
N GLU A 47 12.23 4.85 -9.92
CA GLU A 47 13.65 4.78 -10.22
C GLU A 47 14.53 4.89 -8.99
N GLY A 48 14.05 5.58 -7.97
CA GLY A 48 14.78 5.73 -6.72
C GLY A 48 14.58 4.58 -5.76
N GLY A 49 13.77 3.59 -6.14
CA GLY A 49 13.51 2.44 -5.29
C GLY A 49 12.38 2.64 -4.31
N TYR A 50 11.67 3.75 -4.39
CA TYR A 50 10.53 4.00 -3.52
C TYR A 50 9.35 3.20 -3.98
N ARG A 51 8.65 2.59 -3.03
CA ARG A 51 7.47 1.77 -3.32
C ARG A 51 6.21 2.61 -3.12
N TYR A 52 5.23 2.38 -4.02
CA TYR A 52 3.96 3.08 -3.92
C TYR A 52 2.87 2.26 -4.60
N TRP A 53 1.62 2.62 -4.31
CA TRP A 53 0.45 2.01 -4.92
C TRP A 53 -0.37 3.07 -5.59
N TYR A 54 -1.04 2.71 -6.68
CA TYR A 54 -1.99 3.60 -7.31
C TYR A 54 -3.30 3.58 -6.51
N GLU A 55 -4.08 4.64 -6.71
CA GLU A 55 -5.36 4.77 -6.00
C GLU A 55 -6.27 3.57 -6.24
N GLU A 56 -6.27 3.04 -7.45
CA GLU A 56 -7.09 1.88 -7.77
C GLU A 56 -6.69 0.64 -6.96
N ASP A 57 -5.42 0.50 -6.65
CA ASP A 57 -4.95 -0.61 -5.83
C ASP A 57 -5.29 -0.40 -4.36
N LEU A 58 -5.44 0.86 -3.97
CA LEU A 58 -5.77 1.19 -2.59
C LEU A 58 -7.10 0.59 -2.15
N GLU A 59 -8.04 0.46 -3.08
CA GLU A 59 -9.33 -0.13 -2.76
C GLU A 59 -9.17 -1.57 -2.28
N ALA A 60 -8.32 -2.34 -2.95
CA ALA A 60 -8.06 -3.71 -2.55
C ALA A 60 -7.38 -3.76 -1.18
N ILE A 61 -6.47 -2.83 -0.93
CA ILE A 61 -5.77 -2.78 0.35
C ILE A 61 -6.75 -2.44 1.47
N LYS A 62 -7.62 -1.47 1.23
CA LYS A 62 -8.64 -1.10 2.22
C LYS A 62 -9.57 -2.26 2.51
N ALA A 63 -9.98 -2.98 1.47
CA ALA A 63 -10.86 -4.13 1.64
C ALA A 63 -10.20 -5.20 2.50
N TYR A 64 -8.94 -5.48 2.24
CA TYR A 64 -8.21 -6.46 3.05
C TYR A 64 -8.05 -5.97 4.48
N ALA A 65 -7.72 -4.71 4.66
CA ALA A 65 -7.49 -4.15 6.00
C ALA A 65 -8.76 -4.15 6.85
N SER A 66 -9.93 -4.10 6.22
CA SER A 66 -11.19 -4.10 6.95
C SER A 66 -11.69 -5.50 7.28
N LEU A 67 -11.00 -6.55 6.84
CA LEU A 67 -11.38 -7.92 7.20
C LEU A 67 -11.21 -8.16 8.69
N PRO A 68 -11.99 -9.09 9.26
CA PRO A 68 -11.81 -9.48 10.65
C PRO A 68 -10.40 -10.00 10.89
N ARG A 69 -9.93 -9.85 12.12
CA ARG A 69 -8.59 -10.30 12.46
C ARG A 69 -8.36 -11.76 12.11
N LYS A 70 -9.38 -12.59 12.23
CA LYS A 70 -9.26 -14.01 11.94
C LYS A 70 -8.94 -14.27 10.46
N ALA A 71 -9.36 -13.39 9.58
CA ALA A 71 -9.16 -13.57 8.15
C ALA A 71 -7.86 -12.94 7.65
N LYS A 72 -7.16 -12.19 8.50
CA LYS A 72 -5.92 -11.53 8.12
C LYS A 72 -4.72 -12.39 8.48
N LEU A 73 -3.62 -12.13 7.80
CA LEU A 73 -2.37 -12.79 8.12
C LEU A 73 -1.90 -12.38 9.51
N LYS A 74 -1.29 -13.32 10.21
CA LYS A 74 -0.66 -13.05 11.49
C LYS A 74 0.79 -12.67 11.27
N LYS A 75 1.28 -11.82 12.12
CA LYS A 75 2.69 -11.44 12.07
C LYS A 75 3.57 -12.55 12.59
#